data_312d613462395c50eaa6dc8c99daf799
#
_entry.id   312d613462395c50eaa6dc8c99daf799
#
_cell.length_a   1.000
_cell.length_b   1.000
_cell.length_c   1.000
_cell.angle_alpha   90.00
_cell.angle_beta   90.00
_cell.angle_gamma   90.00
#
_symmetry.space_group_name_H-M   'P 1'
#
loop_
_entity.id
_entity.type
_entity.pdbx_description
1 polymer ?
#
loop_
_entity_poly.entity_id
_entity_poly.type
_entity_poly.pdbx_seq_one_letter_code
_entity_poly.pdbx_strand_id
1 'polypeptide(L)'
;LAANGEVWKGTGGETIRYYDENIANLDPQHQNENTKSLALRIAYGPFRYYCGGDAVGSLLDSNGEKVNIEEKVGEACGTVDVSKANHHAYKDAMTEGFLRHIQAKQYVIPVWDHEHIQPDVIQRMVTMTADKSDPVVYVTHMPQARQEKYASESWMQSVSPVSGHVVIKVFDEGRKYSIYVLSAEDERCLVKAVYGPYESGNK
;
A
#
# COMPACT_ATOMS: atom_id res chain seq x y z
N LEU A 1 -8.83 1.77 10.85
CA LEU A 1 -7.49 1.62 11.43
C LEU A 1 -6.90 2.95 11.90
N ALA A 2 -6.96 3.95 11.06
CA ALA A 2 -6.47 5.28 11.41
C ALA A 2 -7.26 6.38 10.71
N ALA A 3 -7.33 7.55 11.34
CA ALA A 3 -7.87 8.77 10.78
C ALA A 3 -7.36 9.99 11.57
N ASN A 4 -7.02 11.08 10.87
CA ASN A 4 -6.65 12.35 11.49
C ASN A 4 -5.55 12.22 12.57
N GLY A 5 -4.53 11.39 12.32
CA GLY A 5 -3.42 11.17 13.25
C GLY A 5 -3.73 10.30 14.46
N GLU A 6 -4.92 9.71 14.52
CA GLU A 6 -5.29 8.71 15.51
C GLU A 6 -5.21 7.31 14.91
N VAL A 7 -4.66 6.34 15.65
CA VAL A 7 -4.54 4.94 15.25
C VAL A 7 -5.25 4.06 16.26
N TRP A 8 -6.05 3.11 15.76
CA TRP A 8 -6.73 2.12 16.57
C TRP A 8 -5.74 1.18 17.27
N LYS A 9 -6.01 0.82 18.53
CA LYS A 9 -5.15 -0.05 19.34
C LYS A 9 -5.26 -1.56 19.00
N GLY A 10 -6.05 -1.93 18.01
CA GLY A 10 -6.25 -3.33 17.63
C GLY A 10 -7.39 -4.03 18.37
N THR A 11 -7.92 -3.45 19.44
CA THR A 11 -9.03 -4.01 20.24
C THR A 11 -10.01 -2.92 20.68
N GLY A 12 -11.28 -3.26 20.80
CA GLY A 12 -12.31 -2.33 21.26
C GLY A 12 -12.45 -1.09 20.38
N GLY A 13 -12.83 0.02 20.97
CA GLY A 13 -12.94 1.34 20.30
C GLY A 13 -11.81 2.31 20.66
N GLU A 14 -10.74 1.83 21.29
CA GLU A 14 -9.67 2.69 21.76
C GLU A 14 -8.70 3.08 20.65
N THR A 15 -8.26 4.34 20.67
CA THR A 15 -7.26 4.89 19.75
C THR A 15 -6.08 5.49 20.51
N ILE A 16 -4.96 5.67 19.82
CA ILE A 16 -3.82 6.48 20.26
C ILE A 16 -3.69 7.62 19.28
N ARG A 17 -3.64 8.85 19.80
CA ARG A 17 -3.35 10.03 18.99
C ARG A 17 -1.84 10.23 18.90
N TYR A 18 -1.33 10.23 17.66
CA TYR A 18 0.08 10.50 17.36
C TYR A 18 0.30 11.90 16.78
N TYR A 19 -0.76 12.59 16.31
CA TYR A 19 -0.68 13.92 15.75
C TYR A 19 -1.04 14.96 16.82
N ASP A 20 -0.16 15.94 17.04
CA ASP A 20 -0.41 17.10 17.88
C ASP A 20 -0.33 18.38 17.02
N GLU A 21 -1.44 19.14 16.97
CA GLU A 21 -1.55 20.37 16.18
C GLU A 21 -0.59 21.46 16.66
N ASN A 22 -0.26 21.50 17.95
CA ASN A 22 0.66 22.50 18.50
C ASN A 22 2.09 22.25 18.01
N ILE A 23 2.50 20.98 17.91
CA ILE A 23 3.83 20.61 17.42
C ILE A 23 3.87 20.69 15.90
N ALA A 24 2.83 20.23 15.21
CA ALA A 24 2.73 20.35 13.75
C ALA A 24 2.81 21.80 13.27
N ASN A 25 2.33 22.76 14.04
CA ASN A 25 2.42 24.20 13.72
C ASN A 25 3.87 24.73 13.85
N LEU A 26 4.75 24.06 14.57
CA LEU A 26 6.15 24.43 14.71
C LEU A 26 7.04 23.90 13.59
N ASP A 27 6.60 22.84 12.89
CA ASP A 27 7.32 22.24 11.76
C ASP A 27 6.42 22.14 10.53
N PRO A 28 6.63 23.00 9.51
CA PRO A 28 5.84 22.97 8.28
C PRO A 28 5.83 21.63 7.55
N GLN A 29 6.85 20.80 7.73
CA GLN A 29 6.92 19.46 7.12
C GLN A 29 5.91 18.49 7.74
N HIS A 30 5.47 18.76 8.97
CA HIS A 30 4.49 17.95 9.71
C HIS A 30 3.05 18.43 9.56
N GLN A 31 2.82 19.55 8.87
CA GLN A 31 1.48 20.06 8.54
C GLN A 31 0.85 19.34 7.34
N ASN A 32 1.54 18.35 6.78
CA ASN A 32 1.08 17.64 5.60
C ASN A 32 -0.22 16.85 5.90
N GLU A 33 -1.26 17.05 5.10
CA GLU A 33 -2.53 16.31 5.17
C GLU A 33 -2.33 14.78 5.07
N ASN A 34 -1.25 14.32 4.44
CA ASN A 34 -0.92 12.90 4.33
C ASN A 34 -0.71 12.24 5.70
N THR A 35 -0.24 12.98 6.71
CA THR A 35 -0.12 12.46 8.09
C THR A 35 -1.47 12.19 8.74
N LYS A 36 -2.55 12.76 8.21
CA LYS A 36 -3.93 12.61 8.66
C LYS A 36 -4.74 11.62 7.82
N SER A 37 -4.10 10.90 6.92
CA SER A 37 -4.75 9.98 6.00
C SER A 37 -5.64 8.97 6.70
N LEU A 38 -6.77 8.66 6.05
CA LEU A 38 -7.66 7.60 6.47
C LEU A 38 -7.07 6.23 6.07
N ALA A 39 -6.90 5.35 7.04
CA ALA A 39 -6.47 3.98 6.80
C ALA A 39 -7.57 2.98 7.16
N LEU A 40 -7.84 2.07 6.26
CA LEU A 40 -8.90 1.06 6.36
C LEU A 40 -8.33 -0.34 6.14
N ARG A 41 -8.90 -1.32 6.86
CA ARG A 41 -8.80 -2.74 6.50
C ARG A 41 -10.20 -3.25 6.18
N ILE A 42 -10.36 -3.80 4.98
CA ILE A 42 -11.59 -4.45 4.54
C ILE A 42 -11.39 -5.96 4.71
N ALA A 43 -12.36 -6.63 5.33
CA ALA A 43 -12.35 -8.06 5.57
C ALA A 43 -13.60 -8.71 4.97
N TYR A 44 -13.40 -9.80 4.21
CA TYR A 44 -14.49 -10.64 3.71
C TYR A 44 -14.09 -12.12 3.78
N GLY A 45 -14.72 -12.87 4.66
CA GLY A 45 -14.24 -14.21 5.02
C GLY A 45 -12.76 -14.15 5.46
N PRO A 46 -11.89 -15.01 4.94
CA PRO A 46 -10.45 -14.94 5.22
C PRO A 46 -9.72 -13.81 4.46
N PHE A 47 -10.29 -13.23 3.40
CA PHE A 47 -9.64 -12.17 2.60
C PHE A 47 -9.51 -10.87 3.39
N ARG A 48 -8.34 -10.23 3.27
CA ARG A 48 -8.02 -8.94 3.88
C ARG A 48 -7.39 -8.00 2.85
N TYR A 49 -7.90 -6.77 2.79
CA TYR A 49 -7.38 -5.71 1.95
C TYR A 49 -7.07 -4.47 2.79
N TYR A 50 -5.90 -3.87 2.56
CA TYR A 50 -5.50 -2.61 3.18
C TYR A 50 -5.55 -1.45 2.19
N CYS A 51 -6.04 -0.30 2.65
CA CYS A 51 -6.00 0.97 1.95
C CYS A 51 -5.72 2.10 2.95
N GLY A 52 -4.59 2.79 2.83
CA GLY A 52 -4.12 3.81 3.76
C GLY A 52 -3.98 5.22 3.18
N GLY A 53 -4.64 5.53 2.07
CA GLY A 53 -4.50 6.84 1.45
C GLY A 53 -3.03 7.14 1.11
N ASP A 54 -2.57 8.32 1.51
CA ASP A 54 -1.19 8.77 1.33
C ASP A 54 -0.45 8.86 2.67
N ALA A 55 -0.76 7.92 3.58
CA ALA A 55 -0.07 7.83 4.87
C ALA A 55 1.45 7.82 4.69
N VAL A 56 2.14 8.62 5.49
CA VAL A 56 3.60 8.77 5.44
C VAL A 56 4.28 8.16 6.66
N GLY A 57 5.57 7.83 6.51
CA GLY A 57 6.30 7.06 7.51
C GLY A 57 6.58 7.80 8.80
N SER A 58 6.75 9.13 8.81
CA SER A 58 7.17 9.81 10.04
C SER A 58 6.43 11.12 10.34
N LEU A 59 6.13 11.31 11.61
CA LEU A 59 5.65 12.57 12.19
C LEU A 59 6.32 12.78 13.56
N LEU A 60 6.15 13.97 14.14
CA LEU A 60 6.53 14.22 15.54
C LEU A 60 5.30 14.03 16.44
N ASP A 61 5.47 13.34 17.56
CA ASP A 61 4.45 13.24 18.60
C ASP A 61 4.42 14.49 19.51
N SER A 62 3.57 14.47 20.54
CA SER A 62 3.43 15.56 21.51
C SER A 62 4.68 15.88 22.33
N ASN A 63 5.68 15.01 22.32
CA ASN A 63 6.96 15.19 23.00
C ASN A 63 8.07 15.66 22.05
N GLY A 64 7.76 15.81 20.73
CA GLY A 64 8.72 16.13 19.70
C GLY A 64 9.54 14.91 19.22
N GLU A 65 9.14 13.69 19.60
CA GLU A 65 9.79 12.46 19.18
C GLU A 65 9.28 11.98 17.83
N LYS A 66 10.16 11.45 17.00
CA LYS A 66 9.78 10.89 15.70
C LYS A 66 8.98 9.60 15.89
N VAL A 67 7.78 9.58 15.35
CA VAL A 67 6.91 8.39 15.30
C VAL A 67 6.73 7.96 13.85
N ASN A 68 6.94 6.67 13.59
CA ASN A 68 6.55 6.06 12.33
C ASN A 68 5.06 5.67 12.41
N ILE A 69 4.19 6.58 11.97
CA ILE A 69 2.74 6.33 12.02
C ILE A 69 2.33 5.19 11.10
N GLU A 70 3.00 5.03 9.97
CA GLU A 70 2.74 3.94 9.04
C GLU A 70 2.99 2.57 9.71
N GLU A 71 4.07 2.44 10.49
CA GLU A 71 4.33 1.24 11.28
C GLU A 71 3.23 0.97 12.31
N LYS A 72 2.75 2.01 13.02
CA LYS A 72 1.65 1.88 13.98
C LYS A 72 0.35 1.46 13.31
N VAL A 73 0.08 1.96 12.12
CA VAL A 73 -1.07 1.52 11.30
C VAL A 73 -0.90 0.07 10.87
N GLY A 74 0.29 -0.32 10.44
CA GLY A 74 0.61 -1.70 10.08
C GLY A 74 0.43 -2.67 11.25
N GLU A 75 0.92 -2.29 12.43
CA GLU A 75 0.76 -3.03 13.70
C GLU A 75 -0.72 -3.27 14.04
N ALA A 76 -1.55 -2.23 13.95
CA ALA A 76 -3.00 -2.34 14.16
C ALA A 76 -3.73 -3.14 13.06
N CYS A 77 -3.22 -3.08 11.84
CA CYS A 77 -3.79 -3.78 10.69
C CYS A 77 -3.53 -5.29 10.74
N GLY A 78 -2.29 -5.68 11.01
CA GLY A 78 -1.82 -7.05 10.83
C GLY A 78 -1.76 -7.45 9.35
N THR A 79 -1.57 -8.72 9.09
CA THR A 79 -1.36 -9.26 7.74
C THR A 79 -2.58 -9.12 6.84
N VAL A 80 -2.33 -8.89 5.54
CA VAL A 80 -3.38 -8.78 4.52
C VAL A 80 -3.01 -9.57 3.27
N ASP A 81 -3.99 -9.87 2.42
CA ASP A 81 -3.75 -10.48 1.12
C ASP A 81 -3.27 -9.44 0.11
N VAL A 82 -3.96 -8.31 0.02
CA VAL A 82 -3.61 -7.24 -0.92
C VAL A 82 -3.55 -5.90 -0.20
N SER A 83 -2.56 -5.09 -0.54
CA SER A 83 -2.39 -3.73 -0.03
C SER A 83 -2.36 -2.71 -1.17
N LYS A 84 -3.18 -1.66 -1.08
CA LYS A 84 -2.86 -0.42 -1.80
C LYS A 84 -1.61 0.17 -1.16
N ALA A 85 -0.61 0.53 -1.97
CA ALA A 85 0.57 1.19 -1.46
C ALA A 85 0.22 2.58 -0.91
N ASN A 86 0.74 2.91 0.25
CA ASN A 86 0.61 4.24 0.83
C ASN A 86 1.38 5.24 -0.03
N HIS A 87 0.88 6.47 -0.12
CA HIS A 87 1.50 7.60 -0.81
C HIS A 87 2.12 7.20 -2.17
N HIS A 88 1.37 6.40 -2.95
CA HIS A 88 1.77 5.93 -4.29
C HIS A 88 3.14 5.22 -4.33
N ALA A 89 3.58 4.62 -3.21
CA ALA A 89 4.93 4.09 -3.01
C ALA A 89 6.02 5.16 -3.19
N TYR A 90 5.76 6.41 -2.75
CA TYR A 90 6.76 7.46 -2.74
C TYR A 90 7.84 7.20 -1.68
N LYS A 91 8.95 7.94 -1.73
CA LYS A 91 10.17 7.71 -0.90
C LYS A 91 9.94 7.69 0.61
N ASP A 92 8.89 8.35 1.09
CA ASP A 92 8.54 8.51 2.50
C ASP A 92 7.49 7.50 3.02
N ALA A 93 7.11 6.55 2.16
CA ALA A 93 6.08 5.55 2.48
C ALA A 93 6.57 4.11 2.29
N MET A 94 5.72 3.15 2.61
CA MET A 94 6.01 1.71 2.55
C MET A 94 7.27 1.36 3.34
N THR A 95 7.36 1.89 4.57
CA THR A 95 8.51 1.70 5.46
C THR A 95 8.68 0.23 5.84
N GLU A 96 9.90 -0.17 6.21
CA GLU A 96 10.18 -1.54 6.66
C GLU A 96 9.32 -1.95 7.86
N GLY A 97 9.08 -1.02 8.80
CA GLY A 97 8.20 -1.26 9.95
C GLY A 97 6.79 -1.62 9.50
N PHE A 98 6.21 -0.85 8.57
CA PHE A 98 4.90 -1.14 7.99
C PHE A 98 4.87 -2.49 7.25
N LEU A 99 5.81 -2.71 6.34
CA LEU A 99 5.88 -3.93 5.54
C LEU A 99 6.04 -5.19 6.39
N ARG A 100 6.79 -5.11 7.49
CA ARG A 100 6.98 -6.21 8.44
C ARG A 100 5.67 -6.66 9.10
N HIS A 101 4.77 -5.73 9.38
CA HIS A 101 3.48 -6.04 9.99
C HIS A 101 2.44 -6.46 8.96
N ILE A 102 2.36 -5.77 7.80
CA ILE A 102 1.28 -5.98 6.85
C ILE A 102 1.47 -7.23 5.99
N GLN A 103 2.70 -7.60 5.65
CA GLN A 103 3.11 -8.80 4.91
C GLN A 103 2.15 -9.14 3.75
N ALA A 104 1.75 -8.13 2.97
CA ALA A 104 0.83 -8.33 1.86
C ALA A 104 1.43 -9.26 0.81
N LYS A 105 0.59 -10.12 0.22
CA LYS A 105 0.99 -10.99 -0.90
C LYS A 105 1.16 -10.21 -2.19
N GLN A 106 0.26 -9.25 -2.42
CA GLN A 106 0.31 -8.36 -3.59
C GLN A 106 0.10 -6.91 -3.18
N TYR A 107 0.66 -6.02 -3.98
CA TYR A 107 0.55 -4.57 -3.81
C TYR A 107 -0.01 -3.91 -5.06
N VAL A 108 -0.88 -2.94 -4.87
CA VAL A 108 -1.39 -2.07 -5.93
C VAL A 108 -0.85 -0.66 -5.72
N ILE A 109 -0.16 -0.13 -6.73
CA ILE A 109 0.34 1.24 -6.73
C ILE A 109 -0.49 2.07 -7.70
N PRO A 110 -1.35 2.98 -7.21
CA PRO A 110 -1.97 3.99 -8.05
C PRO A 110 -0.90 4.99 -8.50
N VAL A 111 -0.52 4.94 -9.76
CA VAL A 111 0.50 5.84 -10.34
C VAL A 111 -0.20 6.94 -11.10
N TRP A 112 0.15 8.18 -10.81
CA TRP A 112 -0.35 9.33 -11.54
C TRP A 112 0.78 10.31 -11.95
N ASP A 113 1.94 10.21 -11.30
CA ASP A 113 3.13 11.03 -11.55
C ASP A 113 4.33 10.15 -11.89
N HIS A 114 5.26 10.69 -12.68
CA HIS A 114 6.47 9.99 -13.07
C HIS A 114 7.41 9.69 -11.89
N GLU A 115 7.28 10.38 -10.75
CA GLU A 115 8.08 10.15 -9.55
C GLU A 115 7.52 9.05 -8.63
N HIS A 116 6.29 8.57 -8.86
CA HIS A 116 5.66 7.58 -7.98
C HIS A 116 6.28 6.19 -8.02
N ILE A 117 7.07 5.87 -9.03
CA ILE A 117 7.79 4.60 -9.10
C ILE A 117 9.19 4.80 -8.57
N GLN A 118 9.35 4.65 -7.26
CA GLN A 118 10.64 4.76 -6.57
C GLN A 118 11.30 3.38 -6.47
N PRO A 119 12.46 3.16 -7.10
CA PRO A 119 13.09 1.84 -7.19
C PRO A 119 13.39 1.19 -5.85
N ASP A 120 13.93 1.96 -4.90
CA ASP A 120 14.26 1.52 -3.56
C ASP A 120 13.02 1.10 -2.76
N VAL A 121 11.90 1.79 -2.95
CA VAL A 121 10.63 1.46 -2.31
C VAL A 121 10.06 0.17 -2.89
N ILE A 122 10.01 0.02 -4.22
CA ILE A 122 9.50 -1.19 -4.86
C ILE A 122 10.39 -2.39 -4.52
N GLN A 123 11.71 -2.21 -4.57
CA GLN A 123 12.65 -3.27 -4.20
C GLN A 123 12.41 -3.74 -2.75
N ARG A 124 12.19 -2.81 -1.81
CA ARG A 124 11.85 -3.12 -0.42
C ARG A 124 10.54 -3.90 -0.32
N MET A 125 9.48 -3.45 -1.01
CA MET A 125 8.18 -4.14 -1.06
C MET A 125 8.33 -5.58 -1.56
N VAL A 126 9.01 -5.78 -2.68
CA VAL A 126 9.25 -7.11 -3.29
C VAL A 126 10.10 -7.99 -2.37
N THR A 127 11.13 -7.43 -1.74
CA THR A 127 12.04 -8.20 -0.87
C THR A 127 11.35 -8.66 0.41
N MET A 128 10.48 -7.83 0.97
CA MET A 128 9.82 -8.08 2.26
C MET A 128 8.47 -8.80 2.13
N THR A 129 7.96 -9.02 0.92
CA THR A 129 6.73 -9.82 0.77
C THR A 129 6.98 -11.28 1.12
N ALA A 130 6.02 -11.89 1.82
CA ALA A 130 6.06 -13.30 2.18
C ALA A 130 5.73 -14.21 0.99
N ASP A 131 4.93 -13.73 0.06
CA ASP A 131 4.52 -14.48 -1.14
C ASP A 131 5.53 -14.27 -2.28
N LYS A 132 5.87 -15.37 -2.93
CA LYS A 132 6.76 -15.40 -4.11
C LYS A 132 5.99 -15.52 -5.42
N SER A 133 4.67 -15.30 -5.39
CA SER A 133 3.87 -15.25 -6.61
C SER A 133 4.28 -14.06 -7.49
N ASP A 134 4.43 -14.28 -8.77
CA ASP A 134 4.67 -13.23 -9.76
C ASP A 134 3.38 -12.96 -10.55
N PRO A 135 3.06 -11.69 -10.79
CA PRO A 135 3.67 -10.49 -10.21
C PRO A 135 3.21 -10.21 -8.77
N VAL A 136 4.05 -9.52 -8.01
CA VAL A 136 3.77 -9.04 -6.64
C VAL A 136 3.21 -7.63 -6.66
N VAL A 137 3.63 -6.80 -7.61
CA VAL A 137 3.28 -5.37 -7.71
C VAL A 137 2.47 -5.10 -8.97
N TYR A 138 1.32 -4.46 -8.81
CA TYR A 138 0.44 -4.02 -9.89
C TYR A 138 0.40 -2.51 -9.91
N VAL A 139 0.70 -1.90 -11.07
CA VAL A 139 0.70 -0.44 -11.25
C VAL A 139 -0.45 -0.02 -12.15
N THR A 140 -1.12 1.10 -11.82
CA THR A 140 -2.18 1.63 -12.69
C THR A 140 -1.62 2.23 -13.97
N HIS A 141 -0.37 2.71 -13.94
CA HIS A 141 0.36 3.23 -15.08
C HIS A 141 1.86 2.96 -14.91
N MET A 142 2.55 2.58 -15.99
CA MET A 142 4.01 2.49 -16.03
C MET A 142 4.54 3.48 -17.06
N PRO A 143 5.12 4.62 -16.63
CA PRO A 143 5.74 5.54 -17.58
C PRO A 143 6.84 4.87 -18.39
N GLN A 144 6.81 5.01 -19.71
CA GLN A 144 7.76 4.33 -20.61
C GLN A 144 9.23 4.61 -20.22
N ALA A 145 9.55 5.86 -19.91
CA ALA A 145 10.91 6.24 -19.50
C ALA A 145 11.37 5.50 -18.20
N ARG A 146 10.45 5.19 -17.29
CA ARG A 146 10.74 4.38 -16.08
C ARG A 146 10.92 2.93 -16.43
N GLN A 147 10.07 2.38 -17.28
CA GLN A 147 10.18 1.00 -17.75
C GLN A 147 11.52 0.75 -18.44
N GLU A 148 11.92 1.63 -19.35
CA GLU A 148 13.19 1.55 -20.05
C GLU A 148 14.38 1.70 -19.11
N LYS A 149 14.33 2.68 -18.21
CA LYS A 149 15.42 2.99 -17.27
C LYS A 149 15.70 1.82 -16.32
N TYR A 150 14.66 1.12 -15.87
CA TYR A 150 14.76 0.08 -14.84
C TYR A 150 14.56 -1.34 -15.39
N ALA A 151 14.55 -1.53 -16.70
CA ALA A 151 14.30 -2.83 -17.33
C ALA A 151 15.26 -3.94 -16.88
N SER A 152 16.49 -3.60 -16.47
CA SER A 152 17.50 -4.55 -16.01
C SER A 152 17.46 -4.81 -14.50
N GLU A 153 16.65 -4.07 -13.76
CA GLU A 153 16.55 -4.23 -12.31
C GLU A 153 15.78 -5.52 -11.96
N SER A 154 16.29 -6.28 -11.02
CA SER A 154 15.71 -7.58 -10.66
C SER A 154 14.27 -7.48 -10.12
N TRP A 155 13.96 -6.40 -9.41
CA TRP A 155 12.61 -6.15 -8.88
C TRP A 155 11.56 -5.88 -9.98
N MET A 156 11.98 -5.45 -11.19
CA MET A 156 11.06 -5.25 -12.31
C MET A 156 10.35 -6.54 -12.75
N GLN A 157 10.96 -7.70 -12.54
CA GLN A 157 10.33 -8.99 -12.84
C GLN A 157 9.10 -9.26 -11.98
N SER A 158 9.05 -8.69 -10.77
CA SER A 158 7.92 -8.81 -9.85
C SER A 158 6.85 -7.72 -10.05
N VAL A 159 7.04 -6.80 -11.00
CA VAL A 159 6.04 -5.82 -11.40
C VAL A 159 5.24 -6.37 -12.58
N SER A 160 3.91 -6.24 -12.53
CA SER A 160 3.05 -6.65 -13.65
C SER A 160 3.50 -5.98 -14.96
N PRO A 161 3.72 -6.75 -16.03
CA PRO A 161 4.09 -6.17 -17.33
C PRO A 161 2.95 -5.39 -17.98
N VAL A 162 1.74 -5.49 -17.42
CA VAL A 162 0.55 -4.83 -17.93
C VAL A 162 0.03 -3.84 -16.88
N SER A 163 -0.20 -2.60 -17.27
CA SER A 163 -0.78 -1.54 -16.44
C SER A 163 -2.18 -1.15 -16.91
N GLY A 164 -2.99 -0.59 -16.00
CA GLY A 164 -4.37 -0.19 -16.25
C GLY A 164 -5.16 -0.10 -14.95
N HIS A 165 -6.50 -0.13 -15.06
CA HIS A 165 -7.34 -0.22 -13.86
C HIS A 165 -7.13 -1.59 -13.20
N VAL A 166 -6.78 -1.60 -11.93
CA VAL A 166 -6.56 -2.83 -11.16
C VAL A 166 -7.84 -3.15 -10.39
N VAL A 167 -8.44 -4.31 -10.68
CA VAL A 167 -9.65 -4.80 -10.03
C VAL A 167 -9.35 -6.08 -9.29
N ILE A 168 -9.66 -6.10 -7.99
CA ILE A 168 -9.54 -7.30 -7.15
C ILE A 168 -10.91 -7.92 -7.02
N LYS A 169 -11.09 -9.10 -7.60
CA LYS A 169 -12.33 -9.87 -7.50
C LYS A 169 -12.18 -10.96 -6.45
N VAL A 170 -12.94 -10.82 -5.37
CA VAL A 170 -12.97 -11.79 -4.27
C VAL A 170 -14.18 -12.69 -4.44
N PHE A 171 -14.02 -13.99 -4.26
CA PHE A 171 -15.08 -14.98 -4.45
C PHE A 171 -14.88 -16.16 -3.49
N ASP A 172 -15.75 -17.19 -3.60
CA ASP A 172 -15.72 -18.36 -2.75
C ASP A 172 -15.73 -17.98 -1.25
N GLU A 173 -16.69 -17.09 -0.87
CA GLU A 173 -16.84 -16.58 0.52
C GLU A 173 -15.56 -15.94 1.08
N GLY A 174 -14.77 -15.30 0.22
CA GLY A 174 -13.52 -14.69 0.60
C GLY A 174 -12.32 -15.63 0.62
N ARG A 175 -12.48 -16.91 0.28
CA ARG A 175 -11.36 -17.86 0.28
C ARG A 175 -10.41 -17.67 -0.89
N LYS A 176 -10.89 -17.08 -1.98
CA LYS A 176 -10.10 -16.89 -3.21
C LYS A 176 -10.28 -15.48 -3.77
N TYR A 177 -9.27 -15.01 -4.46
CA TYR A 177 -9.34 -13.77 -5.22
C TYR A 177 -8.52 -13.85 -6.51
N SER A 178 -8.88 -13.01 -7.47
CA SER A 178 -8.13 -12.78 -8.70
C SER A 178 -7.93 -11.30 -8.91
N ILE A 179 -6.83 -10.94 -9.57
CA ILE A 179 -6.51 -9.57 -9.92
C ILE A 179 -6.65 -9.42 -11.43
N TYR A 180 -7.50 -8.49 -11.85
CA TYR A 180 -7.74 -8.14 -13.25
C TYR A 180 -7.07 -6.79 -13.52
N VAL A 181 -6.35 -6.71 -14.62
CA VAL A 181 -5.89 -5.43 -15.15
C VAL A 181 -6.72 -5.10 -16.38
N LEU A 182 -7.42 -3.98 -16.32
CA LEU A 182 -8.30 -3.53 -17.37
C LEU A 182 -7.67 -2.36 -18.15
N SER A 183 -8.02 -2.23 -19.43
CA SER A 183 -7.59 -1.07 -20.23
C SER A 183 -8.10 0.23 -19.62
N ALA A 184 -7.23 1.22 -19.56
CA ALA A 184 -7.57 2.59 -19.20
C ALA A 184 -7.64 3.51 -20.44
N GLU A 185 -7.66 2.94 -21.64
CA GLU A 185 -7.66 3.71 -22.90
C GLU A 185 -9.05 4.25 -23.24
N ASP A 186 -10.09 3.55 -22.80
CA ASP A 186 -11.49 3.96 -23.04
C ASP A 186 -12.44 3.37 -21.99
N GLU A 187 -13.71 3.77 -22.03
CA GLU A 187 -14.75 3.37 -21.07
C GLU A 187 -15.16 1.89 -21.17
N ARG A 188 -14.71 1.14 -22.17
CA ARG A 188 -15.02 -0.29 -22.32
C ARG A 188 -14.29 -1.14 -21.29
N CYS A 189 -13.20 -0.63 -20.70
CA CYS A 189 -12.43 -1.30 -19.66
C CYS A 189 -12.10 -2.75 -20.00
N LEU A 190 -11.66 -3.03 -21.22
CA LEU A 190 -11.38 -4.38 -21.69
C LEU A 190 -10.30 -5.04 -20.82
N VAL A 191 -10.49 -6.33 -20.51
CA VAL A 191 -9.52 -7.11 -19.73
C VAL A 191 -8.24 -7.28 -20.52
N LYS A 192 -7.12 -6.77 -19.99
CA LYS A 192 -5.76 -6.91 -20.54
C LYS A 192 -5.03 -8.11 -19.95
N ALA A 193 -5.23 -8.39 -18.66
CA ALA A 193 -4.63 -9.54 -17.98
C ALA A 193 -5.49 -9.99 -16.78
N VAL A 194 -5.34 -11.27 -16.42
CA VAL A 194 -5.94 -11.88 -15.23
C VAL A 194 -4.88 -12.70 -14.52
N TYR A 195 -4.73 -12.48 -13.21
CA TYR A 195 -3.79 -13.18 -12.33
C TYR A 195 -4.53 -13.91 -11.22
N GLY A 196 -4.02 -15.06 -10.83
CA GLY A 196 -4.65 -15.96 -9.87
C GLY A 196 -5.48 -17.06 -10.56
N PRO A 197 -6.44 -17.71 -9.87
CA PRO A 197 -6.88 -17.37 -8.52
C PRO A 197 -5.83 -17.61 -7.44
N TYR A 198 -5.79 -16.73 -6.45
CA TYR A 198 -4.96 -16.83 -5.27
C TYR A 198 -5.80 -17.28 -4.07
N GLU A 199 -5.21 -18.03 -3.15
CA GLU A 199 -5.82 -18.36 -1.87
C GLU A 199 -5.71 -17.19 -0.90
N SER A 200 -6.81 -16.87 -0.21
CA SER A 200 -6.86 -15.81 0.80
C SER A 200 -6.46 -16.32 2.17
N GLY A 201 -6.07 -15.38 3.02
CA GLY A 201 -5.60 -15.65 4.38
C GLY A 201 -4.14 -16.06 4.41
N ASN A 202 -3.37 -15.48 5.33
CA ASN A 202 -2.01 -15.94 5.62
C ASN A 202 -2.12 -17.16 6.55
N LYS A 203 -1.41 -18.24 6.19
CA LYS A 203 -1.28 -19.42 7.04
C LYS A 203 -0.41 -19.13 8.25
#